data_f4051d6ecec5388d390ea58a0d813050
#
_entry.id   f4051d6ecec5388d390ea58a0d813050
#
_cell.length_a   1.000
_cell.length_b   1.000
_cell.length_c   1.000
_cell.angle_alpha   90.00
_cell.angle_beta   90.00
_cell.angle_gamma   90.00
#
_symmetry.space_group_name_H-M   'P 1'
#
loop_
_entity.id
_entity.type
_entity.pdbx_description
1 polymer ?
#
loop_
_entity_poly.entity_id
_entity_poly.type
_entity_poly.pdbx_seq_one_letter_code
_entity_poly.pdbx_strand_id
1 'polypeptide(L)'
;MSKNPYEYLKTPCLADGKPVEVQSSMTITDSREESITIHTTQLPDGAWTYGYNVHWKNGRTSALQTSAGNGLFKTRREAQLYAVGFMRLYLTYFHPDTREAIVKAESSLMQAALF
;
A
#
# COMPACT_ATOMS: atom_id res chain seq x y z
N MET A 1 -9.72 26.26 -1.39
CA MET A 1 -10.12 25.35 -2.35
C MET A 1 -9.39 24.02 -2.30
N SER A 2 -10.09 22.98 -2.55
CA SER A 2 -9.53 21.65 -2.44
C SER A 2 -8.50 21.38 -3.53
N LYS A 3 -7.40 20.75 -3.16
CA LYS A 3 -6.35 20.32 -4.09
C LYS A 3 -6.36 18.83 -4.30
N ASN A 4 -7.04 18.11 -3.42
CA ASN A 4 -7.13 16.67 -3.49
C ASN A 4 -8.50 16.30 -4.02
N PRO A 5 -8.60 15.61 -5.16
CA PRO A 5 -9.91 15.26 -5.73
C PRO A 5 -10.75 14.36 -4.84
N TYR A 6 -10.13 13.75 -3.82
CA TYR A 6 -10.85 12.87 -2.91
C TYR A 6 -11.17 13.52 -1.57
N GLU A 7 -10.86 14.79 -1.42
CA GLU A 7 -11.02 15.43 -0.12
C GLU A 7 -12.46 15.37 0.37
N TYR A 8 -13.42 15.48 -0.54
CA TYR A 8 -14.83 15.42 -0.17
C TYR A 8 -15.27 14.04 0.31
N LEU A 9 -14.47 13.00 0.05
CA LEU A 9 -14.77 11.66 0.52
C LEU A 9 -14.36 11.44 1.96
N LYS A 10 -13.55 12.32 2.51
CA LYS A 10 -13.10 12.18 3.88
C LYS A 10 -14.21 12.62 4.82
N THR A 11 -14.79 11.65 5.50
CA THR A 11 -15.71 11.97 6.58
C THR A 11 -14.90 12.25 7.84
N PRO A 12 -15.49 12.92 8.83
CA PRO A 12 -14.75 13.20 10.08
C PRO A 12 -14.16 11.95 10.71
N CYS A 13 -14.84 10.83 10.67
CA CYS A 13 -14.35 9.60 11.28
C CYS A 13 -13.24 8.93 10.47
N LEU A 14 -13.20 9.14 9.16
CA LEU A 14 -12.17 8.57 8.32
C LEU A 14 -10.97 9.50 8.22
N ALA A 15 -11.20 10.79 8.24
CA ALA A 15 -10.16 11.79 8.07
C ALA A 15 -9.19 11.82 9.26
N ASP A 16 -9.57 11.30 10.41
CA ASP A 16 -8.72 11.31 11.59
C ASP A 16 -7.72 10.15 11.60
N GLY A 17 -7.69 9.35 10.54
CA GLY A 17 -6.71 8.30 10.40
C GLY A 17 -7.03 7.02 11.17
N LYS A 18 -8.26 6.84 11.59
CA LYS A 18 -8.64 5.61 12.27
C LYS A 18 -8.43 4.40 11.37
N PRO A 19 -7.94 3.29 11.92
CA PRO A 19 -7.78 2.07 11.14
C PRO A 19 -9.11 1.58 10.60
N VAL A 20 -9.08 1.00 9.40
CA VAL A 20 -10.23 0.36 8.81
C VAL A 20 -9.91 -1.12 8.58
N GLU A 21 -10.93 -1.94 8.47
CA GLU A 21 -10.77 -3.36 8.28
C GLU A 21 -10.13 -3.66 6.93
N VAL A 22 -9.18 -4.58 6.91
CA VAL A 22 -8.51 -5.00 5.68
C VAL A 22 -9.44 -5.90 4.88
N GLN A 23 -9.67 -5.56 3.61
CA GLN A 23 -10.51 -6.35 2.73
C GLN A 23 -9.69 -7.29 1.83
N SER A 24 -8.51 -6.87 1.44
CA SER A 24 -7.66 -7.73 0.62
C SER A 24 -6.20 -7.43 0.89
N SER A 25 -5.35 -8.41 0.60
CA SER A 25 -3.91 -8.30 0.81
C SER A 25 -3.18 -8.84 -0.40
N MET A 26 -2.04 -8.21 -0.70
CA MET A 26 -1.14 -8.65 -1.75
C MET A 26 0.23 -8.86 -1.12
N THR A 27 0.75 -10.09 -1.20
CA THR A 27 2.07 -10.39 -0.69
C THR A 27 3.09 -10.22 -1.81
N ILE A 28 4.04 -9.32 -1.61
CA ILE A 28 5.11 -9.08 -2.58
C ILE A 28 6.18 -10.15 -2.43
N THR A 29 6.57 -10.42 -1.20
CA THR A 29 7.52 -11.47 -0.89
C THR A 29 7.25 -11.97 0.52
N ASP A 30 7.55 -13.23 0.76
CA ASP A 30 7.37 -13.86 2.06
C ASP A 30 8.47 -14.90 2.23
N SER A 31 9.59 -14.44 2.75
CA SER A 31 10.72 -15.31 3.04
C SER A 31 10.97 -15.33 4.54
N ARG A 32 11.86 -16.19 4.97
CA ARG A 32 12.19 -16.31 6.39
C ARG A 32 12.74 -15.01 6.95
N GLU A 33 13.44 -14.25 6.12
CA GLU A 33 14.16 -13.07 6.57
C GLU A 33 13.42 -11.78 6.28
N GLU A 34 12.68 -11.74 5.17
CA GLU A 34 11.98 -10.53 4.78
C GLU A 34 10.61 -10.86 4.22
N SER A 35 9.63 -10.06 4.58
CA SER A 35 8.30 -10.19 4.00
C SER A 35 7.67 -8.82 3.82
N ILE A 36 6.87 -8.66 2.79
CA ILE A 36 6.13 -7.43 2.51
C ILE A 36 4.72 -7.81 2.10
N THR A 37 3.75 -7.27 2.81
CA THR A 37 2.34 -7.45 2.48
C THR A 37 1.66 -6.09 2.41
N ILE A 38 0.96 -5.84 1.31
CA ILE A 38 0.20 -4.61 1.11
C ILE A 38 -1.28 -4.93 1.33
N HIS A 39 -1.92 -4.15 2.18
CA HIS A 39 -3.35 -4.30 2.47
C HIS A 39 -4.13 -3.21 1.76
N THR A 40 -5.32 -3.52 1.28
CA THR A 40 -6.20 -2.52 0.67
C THR A 40 -7.61 -2.70 1.15
N THR A 41 -8.35 -1.59 1.18
CA THR A 41 -9.74 -1.57 1.60
C THR A 41 -10.47 -0.50 0.80
N GLN A 42 -11.68 -0.85 0.35
CA GLN A 42 -12.56 0.13 -0.25
C GLN A 42 -13.41 0.77 0.84
N LEU A 43 -13.38 2.08 0.89
CA LEU A 43 -14.13 2.84 1.89
C LEU A 43 -15.60 2.99 1.44
N PRO A 44 -16.49 3.35 2.38
CA PRO A 44 -17.91 3.48 2.05
C PRO A 44 -18.20 4.42 0.88
N ASP A 45 -17.35 5.43 0.69
CA ASP A 45 -17.51 6.40 -0.39
C ASP A 45 -16.97 5.90 -1.73
N GLY A 46 -16.45 4.67 -1.78
CA GLY A 46 -15.95 4.08 -3.01
C GLY A 46 -14.46 4.27 -3.24
N ALA A 47 -13.82 5.14 -2.49
CA ALA A 47 -12.38 5.33 -2.60
C ALA A 47 -11.63 4.15 -1.97
N TRP A 48 -10.40 3.95 -2.41
CA TRP A 48 -9.53 2.89 -1.88
C TRP A 48 -8.42 3.49 -1.05
N THR A 49 -8.00 2.76 -0.02
CA THR A 49 -6.85 3.14 0.78
C THR A 49 -6.00 1.91 1.03
N TYR A 50 -4.85 2.10 1.68
CA TYR A 50 -3.89 1.02 1.87
C TYR A 50 -3.24 1.06 3.23
N GLY A 51 -2.59 -0.04 3.56
CA GLY A 51 -1.67 -0.18 4.66
C GLY A 51 -0.65 -1.24 4.28
N TYR A 52 0.30 -1.53 5.16
CA TYR A 52 1.29 -2.54 4.87
C TYR A 52 1.92 -3.11 6.12
N ASN A 53 2.53 -4.29 5.97
CA ASN A 53 3.40 -4.89 6.98
C ASN A 53 4.70 -5.27 6.29
N VAL A 54 5.81 -4.90 6.90
CA VAL A 54 7.15 -5.21 6.40
C VAL A 54 7.95 -5.82 7.54
N HIS A 55 8.56 -6.98 7.27
CA HIS A 55 9.54 -7.58 8.16
C HIS A 55 10.90 -7.51 7.49
N TRP A 56 11.85 -6.95 8.20
CA TRP A 56 13.20 -6.75 7.70
C TRP A 56 14.10 -7.89 8.13
N LYS A 57 15.11 -8.13 7.33
CA LYS A 57 16.09 -9.17 7.58
C LYS A 57 16.78 -9.06 8.95
N ASN A 58 16.91 -7.86 9.49
CA ASN A 58 17.54 -7.65 10.79
C ASN A 58 16.58 -7.82 11.97
N GLY A 59 15.39 -8.33 11.73
CA GLY A 59 14.38 -8.52 12.77
C GLY A 59 13.49 -7.34 13.01
N ARG A 60 13.73 -6.23 12.35
CA ARG A 60 12.86 -5.06 12.46
C ARG A 60 11.55 -5.26 11.72
N THR A 61 10.52 -4.60 12.18
CA THR A 61 9.23 -4.60 11.51
C THR A 61 8.77 -3.16 11.32
N SER A 62 8.07 -2.93 10.21
CA SER A 62 7.39 -1.69 9.95
C SER A 62 5.97 -2.00 9.57
N ALA A 63 5.02 -1.27 10.10
CA ALA A 63 3.62 -1.48 9.77
C ALA A 63 2.93 -0.13 9.64
N LEU A 64 2.03 -0.06 8.67
CA LEU A 64 1.15 1.07 8.50
C LEU A 64 -0.26 0.53 8.50
N GLN A 65 -1.07 0.94 9.47
CA GLN A 65 -2.44 0.49 9.55
C GLN A 65 -3.23 1.04 8.36
N THR A 66 -4.09 0.21 7.77
CA THR A 66 -4.93 0.62 6.65
C THR A 66 -5.89 1.69 7.14
N SER A 67 -5.87 2.85 6.51
CA SER A 67 -6.61 4.01 6.99
C SER A 67 -6.74 5.04 5.87
N ALA A 68 -7.84 5.79 5.89
CA ALA A 68 -8.05 6.88 4.95
C ALA A 68 -6.95 7.95 5.05
N GLY A 69 -6.30 8.04 6.20
CA GLY A 69 -5.19 8.97 6.40
C GLY A 69 -3.97 8.66 5.53
N ASN A 70 -3.87 7.44 5.02
CA ASN A 70 -2.75 7.02 4.18
C ASN A 70 -2.90 7.48 2.72
N GLY A 71 -4.06 7.99 2.35
CA GLY A 71 -4.34 8.43 1.00
C GLY A 71 -5.60 7.78 0.45
N LEU A 72 -6.19 8.44 -0.53
CA LEU A 72 -7.42 7.97 -1.17
C LEU A 72 -7.18 7.80 -2.66
N PHE A 73 -7.61 6.67 -3.20
CA PHE A 73 -7.36 6.30 -4.58
C PHE A 73 -8.65 5.84 -5.24
N LYS A 74 -8.72 5.94 -6.55
CA LYS A 74 -9.91 5.55 -7.31
C LYS A 74 -10.07 4.05 -7.39
N THR A 75 -8.96 3.31 -7.43
CA THR A 75 -9.00 1.87 -7.63
C THR A 75 -8.05 1.20 -6.66
N ARG A 76 -8.28 -0.11 -6.46
CA ARG A 76 -7.37 -0.94 -5.68
C ARG A 76 -5.97 -0.89 -6.26
N ARG A 77 -5.87 -0.98 -7.59
CA ARG A 77 -4.58 -0.99 -8.27
C ARG A 77 -3.79 0.28 -8.00
N GLU A 78 -4.46 1.43 -8.03
CA GLU A 78 -3.79 2.69 -7.73
C GLU A 78 -3.25 2.72 -6.30
N ALA A 79 -4.04 2.22 -5.36
CA ALA A 79 -3.59 2.15 -3.98
C ALA A 79 -2.39 1.20 -3.84
N GLN A 80 -2.44 0.05 -4.50
CA GLN A 80 -1.34 -0.91 -4.50
C GLN A 80 -0.10 -0.32 -5.15
N LEU A 81 -0.25 0.37 -6.28
CA LEU A 81 0.88 1.00 -6.97
C LEU A 81 1.55 2.05 -6.09
N TYR A 82 0.75 2.84 -5.39
CA TYR A 82 1.30 3.86 -4.51
C TYR A 82 2.11 3.20 -3.38
N ALA A 83 1.57 2.15 -2.78
CA ALA A 83 2.26 1.44 -1.70
C ALA A 83 3.56 0.80 -2.18
N VAL A 84 3.54 0.15 -3.35
CA VAL A 84 4.74 -0.46 -3.91
C VAL A 84 5.77 0.61 -4.28
N GLY A 85 5.32 1.72 -4.82
CA GLY A 85 6.20 2.85 -5.12
C GLY A 85 6.87 3.39 -3.88
N PHE A 86 6.17 3.39 -2.76
CA PHE A 86 6.74 3.77 -1.49
C PHE A 86 7.87 2.80 -1.09
N MET A 87 7.66 1.50 -1.32
CA MET A 87 8.70 0.49 -1.02
C MET A 87 9.95 0.71 -1.86
N ARG A 88 9.80 1.22 -3.09
CA ARG A 88 10.94 1.50 -3.96
C ARG A 88 11.89 2.55 -3.39
N LEU A 89 11.39 3.43 -2.56
CA LEU A 89 12.25 4.45 -1.93
C LEU A 89 13.25 3.82 -0.96
N TYR A 90 13.00 2.59 -0.54
CA TYR A 90 13.82 1.90 0.45
C TYR A 90 14.49 0.66 -0.12
N LEU A 91 14.64 0.56 -1.45
CA LEU A 91 15.19 -0.64 -2.09
C LEU A 91 16.53 -1.06 -1.54
N THR A 92 17.40 -0.09 -1.21
CA THR A 92 18.74 -0.40 -0.73
C THR A 92 18.76 -1.09 0.62
N TYR A 93 17.65 -1.02 1.35
CA TYR A 93 17.55 -1.65 2.67
C TYR A 93 17.08 -3.10 2.59
N PHE A 94 16.70 -3.57 1.39
CA PHE A 94 16.21 -4.93 1.20
C PHE A 94 17.26 -5.81 0.54
N HIS A 95 17.11 -7.11 0.79
CA HIS A 95 17.90 -8.12 0.10
C HIS A 95 17.64 -8.03 -1.41
N PRO A 96 18.65 -8.37 -2.26
CA PRO A 96 18.46 -8.31 -3.72
C PRO A 96 17.23 -9.06 -4.24
N ASP A 97 16.90 -10.21 -3.66
CA ASP A 97 15.71 -10.96 -4.08
C ASP A 97 14.44 -10.20 -3.78
N THR A 98 14.40 -9.53 -2.65
CA THR A 98 13.25 -8.70 -2.28
C THR A 98 13.13 -7.49 -3.18
N ARG A 99 14.27 -6.86 -3.53
CA ARG A 99 14.28 -5.75 -4.47
C ARG A 99 13.68 -6.15 -5.81
N GLU A 100 14.08 -7.31 -6.30
CA GLU A 100 13.57 -7.83 -7.56
C GLU A 100 12.06 -8.08 -7.47
N ALA A 101 11.59 -8.62 -6.35
CA ALA A 101 10.17 -8.86 -6.15
C ALA A 101 9.38 -7.55 -6.14
N ILE A 102 9.91 -6.49 -5.54
CA ILE A 102 9.26 -5.18 -5.51
C ILE A 102 9.14 -4.62 -6.93
N VAL A 103 10.23 -4.64 -7.69
CA VAL A 103 10.23 -4.14 -9.06
C VAL A 103 9.25 -4.93 -9.93
N LYS A 104 9.23 -6.23 -9.75
CA LYS A 104 8.34 -7.11 -10.51
C LYS A 104 6.88 -6.84 -10.17
N ALA A 105 6.57 -6.65 -8.90
CA ALA A 105 5.21 -6.33 -8.47
C ALA A 105 4.75 -5.00 -9.07
N GLU A 106 5.61 -4.00 -9.06
CA GLU A 106 5.28 -2.70 -9.66
C GLU A 106 5.02 -2.84 -11.14
N SER A 107 5.88 -3.55 -11.86
CA SER A 107 5.70 -3.76 -13.29
C SER A 107 4.39 -4.46 -13.60
N SER A 108 4.04 -5.49 -12.84
CA SER A 108 2.78 -6.21 -13.03
C SER A 108 1.58 -5.30 -12.84
N LEU A 109 1.61 -4.46 -11.82
CA LEU A 109 0.51 -3.53 -11.56
C LEU A 109 0.40 -2.48 -12.65
N MET A 110 1.53 -1.98 -13.15
CA MET A 110 1.54 -1.00 -14.21
C MET A 110 1.05 -1.59 -15.52
N GLN A 111 1.44 -2.82 -15.85
CA GLN A 111 0.95 -3.49 -17.05
C GLN A 111 -0.56 -3.70 -17.00
N ALA A 112 -1.06 -4.12 -15.86
CA ALA A 112 -2.50 -4.31 -15.68
C ALA A 112 -3.27 -3.02 -15.89
N ALA A 113 -2.66 -1.88 -15.61
CA ALA A 113 -3.29 -0.58 -15.81
C ALA A 113 -3.42 -0.19 -17.28
N LEU A 114 -2.65 -0.82 -18.16
CA LEU A 114 -2.69 -0.53 -19.59
C LEU A 114 -3.80 -1.29 -20.32
N PHE A 115 -4.37 -2.26 -19.67
CA PHE A 115 -5.42 -3.09 -20.23
C PHE A 115 -6.68 -2.99 -19.39
#